data_172a8ce5b45b89a1fa10997d4cddee11
#
_entry.id   172a8ce5b45b89a1fa10997d4cddee11
#
_cell.length_a   1.000
_cell.length_b   1.000
_cell.length_c   1.000
_cell.angle_alpha   90.00
_cell.angle_beta   90.00
_cell.angle_gamma   90.00
#
_symmetry.space_group_name_H-M   'P 1'
#
loop_
_entity.id
_entity.type
_entity.pdbx_description
1 polymer ?
#
loop_
_entity_poly.entity_id
_entity_poly.type
_entity_poly.pdbx_seq_one_letter_code
_entity_poly.pdbx_strand_id
1 'polypeptide(L)'
;CLFDEMGLGKTVQALMLLRHYNGRCLVICPSYLTLNWVREGEAWGVCLTRVKSGKVPIPEGNVVISYDLAARRVSELGSFRVVVLDESHYLKSHKTKRTKRLKPLVLRTPHAFLLSGTPAANRPVELYSQVSMVQPKCWGTYTQFVRRYCGAKHSPLGFVDVSGATKKAELSFRLQQVCMIRRLKRDVLTDLPPKTRTRVNLECAGSREIRVGRARWSAINRLEPNVPADLVLERQRLVSELFRATCHAKRECVRKYLENLPPNVIVFAYHRAMLDLICETLDCIRIDGGTPMEERQPALDRFVSGEVPYAALSIKAAGTGLTITSCFTVVFAELYFVPGDLLQAEDRTHRIGQTMPVDVRYLCADNTLDDHVWRMVQRKLRVTDSCLDGRSDRKF
;
A
#
# COMPACT_ATOMS: atom_id res chain seq x y z
N CYS A 1 7.73 12.38 -10.64
CA CYS A 1 6.91 11.51 -9.78
C CYS A 1 5.46 11.98 -9.83
N LEU A 2 4.57 11.10 -10.23
CA LEU A 2 3.12 11.34 -10.20
C LEU A 2 2.56 10.62 -8.95
N PHE A 3 2.46 11.36 -7.86
CA PHE A 3 2.04 10.85 -6.57
C PHE A 3 0.62 11.31 -6.20
N ASP A 4 -0.24 11.46 -7.19
CA ASP A 4 -1.66 11.72 -7.01
C ASP A 4 -2.31 10.71 -6.07
N GLU A 5 -3.30 11.12 -5.32
CA GLU A 5 -4.07 10.22 -4.46
C GLU A 5 -4.64 9.06 -5.27
N MET A 6 -4.88 7.93 -4.62
CA MET A 6 -5.42 6.74 -5.30
C MET A 6 -6.79 7.03 -5.92
N GLY A 7 -7.08 6.46 -7.09
CA GLY A 7 -8.36 6.67 -7.78
C GLY A 7 -8.42 7.93 -8.68
N LEU A 8 -7.34 8.70 -8.81
CA LEU A 8 -7.27 9.89 -9.69
C LEU A 8 -6.76 9.58 -11.11
N GLY A 9 -6.87 8.35 -11.59
CA GLY A 9 -6.57 7.99 -12.97
C GLY A 9 -5.10 8.05 -13.38
N LYS A 10 -4.13 7.78 -12.47
CA LYS A 10 -2.69 7.80 -12.77
C LYS A 10 -2.31 6.94 -13.97
N THR A 11 -2.94 5.78 -14.15
CA THR A 11 -2.71 4.88 -15.30
C THR A 11 -3.04 5.59 -16.61
N VAL A 12 -4.21 6.22 -16.70
CA VAL A 12 -4.65 6.97 -17.89
C VAL A 12 -3.71 8.14 -18.18
N GLN A 13 -3.34 8.90 -17.15
CA GLN A 13 -2.38 10.01 -17.29
C GLN A 13 -1.04 9.51 -17.85
N ALA A 14 -0.54 8.38 -17.34
CA ALA A 14 0.69 7.78 -17.86
C ALA A 14 0.53 7.28 -19.29
N LEU A 15 -0.59 6.66 -19.67
CA LEU A 15 -0.87 6.24 -21.04
C LEU A 15 -0.89 7.44 -22.00
N MET A 16 -1.46 8.57 -21.59
CA MET A 16 -1.42 9.80 -22.39
C MET A 16 0.01 10.32 -22.60
N LEU A 17 0.86 10.22 -21.56
CA LEU A 17 2.28 10.53 -21.70
C LEU A 17 2.98 9.57 -22.68
N LEU A 18 2.70 8.26 -22.62
CA LEU A 18 3.27 7.29 -23.55
C LEU A 18 2.88 7.59 -25.01
N ARG A 19 1.66 8.07 -25.26
CA ARG A 19 1.23 8.52 -26.60
C ARG A 19 1.96 9.76 -27.07
N HIS A 20 2.27 10.69 -26.17
CA HIS A 20 2.95 11.94 -26.50
C HIS A 20 4.42 11.70 -26.89
N TYR A 21 5.11 10.76 -26.24
CA TYR A 21 6.51 10.49 -26.51
C TYR A 21 6.66 9.44 -27.63
N ASN A 22 7.22 9.86 -28.76
CA ASN A 22 7.59 8.94 -29.83
C ASN A 22 8.77 8.06 -29.37
N GLY A 23 8.64 6.75 -29.54
CA GLY A 23 9.68 5.77 -29.22
C GLY A 23 9.21 4.67 -28.29
N ARG A 24 10.09 3.72 -28.07
CA ARG A 24 9.83 2.51 -27.29
C ARG A 24 9.64 2.82 -25.82
N CYS A 25 8.54 2.33 -25.25
CA CYS A 25 8.15 2.57 -23.86
C CYS A 25 8.19 1.29 -23.03
N LEU A 26 8.56 1.42 -21.76
CA LEU A 26 8.57 0.33 -20.79
C LEU A 26 7.70 0.68 -19.58
N VAL A 27 6.74 -0.17 -19.29
CA VAL A 27 5.96 -0.10 -18.05
C VAL A 27 6.42 -1.22 -17.10
N ILE A 28 6.89 -0.86 -15.93
CA ILE A 28 7.25 -1.79 -14.86
C ILE A 28 6.23 -1.62 -13.74
N CYS A 29 5.51 -2.70 -13.41
CA CYS A 29 4.45 -2.68 -12.41
C CYS A 29 4.45 -3.98 -11.58
N PRO A 30 3.69 -4.09 -10.50
CA PRO A 30 3.43 -5.37 -9.86
C PRO A 30 2.83 -6.39 -10.83
N SER A 31 3.14 -7.68 -10.65
CA SER A 31 2.74 -8.74 -11.58
C SER A 31 1.23 -8.77 -11.85
N TYR A 32 0.41 -8.52 -10.82
CA TYR A 32 -1.05 -8.50 -10.90
C TYR A 32 -1.62 -7.30 -11.68
N LEU A 33 -0.86 -6.23 -11.91
CA LEU A 33 -1.29 -5.08 -12.72
C LEU A 33 -0.92 -5.22 -14.20
N THR A 34 -0.09 -6.18 -14.56
CA THR A 34 0.40 -6.28 -15.94
C THR A 34 -0.71 -6.48 -16.98
N LEU A 35 -1.75 -7.25 -16.68
CA LEU A 35 -2.91 -7.43 -17.55
C LEU A 35 -3.77 -6.16 -17.62
N ASN A 36 -3.95 -5.48 -16.47
CA ASN A 36 -4.69 -4.23 -16.43
C ASN A 36 -4.04 -3.16 -17.31
N TRP A 37 -2.69 -3.06 -17.28
CA TRP A 37 -1.96 -2.14 -18.15
C TRP A 37 -2.14 -2.43 -19.64
N VAL A 38 -2.24 -3.70 -20.04
CA VAL A 38 -2.53 -4.06 -21.44
C VAL A 38 -3.95 -3.64 -21.83
N ARG A 39 -4.95 -3.99 -21.02
CA ARG A 39 -6.36 -3.64 -21.28
C ARG A 39 -6.61 -2.12 -21.32
N GLU A 40 -6.08 -1.40 -20.35
CA GLU A 40 -6.15 0.06 -20.34
C GLU A 40 -5.39 0.65 -21.54
N GLY A 41 -4.22 0.09 -21.88
CA GLY A 41 -3.46 0.51 -23.06
C GLY A 41 -4.28 0.39 -24.33
N GLU A 42 -4.93 -0.75 -24.55
CA GLU A 42 -5.82 -0.97 -25.70
C GLU A 42 -6.97 0.03 -25.72
N ALA A 43 -7.65 0.24 -24.58
CA ALA A 43 -8.77 1.17 -24.45
C ALA A 43 -8.37 2.63 -24.77
N TRP A 44 -7.11 3.01 -24.48
CA TRP A 44 -6.58 4.36 -24.71
C TRP A 44 -5.65 4.48 -25.92
N GLY A 45 -5.60 3.47 -26.80
CA GLY A 45 -4.85 3.49 -28.05
C GLY A 45 -3.33 3.40 -27.85
N VAL A 46 -2.86 2.73 -26.80
CA VAL A 46 -1.45 2.42 -26.55
C VAL A 46 -1.24 0.92 -26.56
N CYS A 47 -0.65 0.39 -27.63
CA CYS A 47 -0.33 -1.03 -27.71
C CYS A 47 0.81 -1.38 -26.74
N LEU A 48 0.55 -2.27 -25.80
CA LEU A 48 1.51 -2.74 -24.78
C LEU A 48 1.59 -4.27 -24.83
N THR A 49 2.80 -4.81 -25.02
CA THR A 49 3.02 -6.26 -25.03
C THR A 49 3.50 -6.73 -23.65
N ARG A 50 2.76 -7.68 -23.07
CA ARG A 50 3.09 -8.25 -21.77
C ARG A 50 4.20 -9.29 -21.85
N VAL A 51 5.26 -9.15 -21.04
CA VAL A 51 6.25 -10.20 -20.82
C VAL A 51 5.77 -11.12 -19.71
N LYS A 52 5.31 -12.33 -20.10
CA LYS A 52 4.67 -13.29 -19.17
C LYS A 52 5.66 -14.09 -18.32
N SER A 53 6.83 -14.41 -18.85
CA SER A 53 7.81 -15.27 -18.18
C SER A 53 9.26 -14.92 -18.57
N GLY A 54 10.21 -15.50 -17.86
CA GLY A 54 11.66 -15.37 -18.15
C GLY A 54 12.11 -16.08 -19.42
N LYS A 55 11.27 -16.93 -20.01
CA LYS A 55 11.60 -17.72 -21.21
C LYS A 55 11.18 -17.03 -22.51
N VAL A 56 10.29 -16.04 -22.44
CA VAL A 56 9.78 -15.33 -23.61
C VAL A 56 10.75 -14.19 -23.95
N PRO A 57 11.16 -13.99 -25.23
CA PRO A 57 11.97 -12.84 -25.62
C PRO A 57 11.32 -11.51 -25.24
N ILE A 58 12.14 -10.48 -25.02
CA ILE A 58 11.62 -9.12 -24.81
C ILE A 58 11.12 -8.58 -26.15
N PRO A 59 9.85 -8.17 -26.27
CA PRO A 59 9.30 -7.65 -27.53
C PRO A 59 9.99 -6.35 -27.98
N GLU A 60 9.99 -6.09 -29.29
CA GLU A 60 10.57 -4.87 -29.85
C GLU A 60 9.74 -3.61 -29.61
N GLY A 61 8.43 -3.74 -29.45
CA GLY A 61 7.51 -2.61 -29.21
C GLY A 61 7.49 -2.13 -27.76
N ASN A 62 6.37 -1.50 -27.39
CA ASN A 62 6.13 -1.09 -26.01
C ASN A 62 5.88 -2.32 -25.11
N VAL A 63 6.47 -2.31 -23.96
CA VAL A 63 6.53 -3.47 -23.08
C VAL A 63 5.91 -3.19 -21.71
N VAL A 64 5.13 -4.14 -21.20
CA VAL A 64 4.77 -4.18 -19.78
C VAL A 64 5.34 -5.44 -19.13
N ILE A 65 6.00 -5.26 -17.99
CA ILE A 65 6.73 -6.32 -17.30
C ILE A 65 6.61 -6.14 -15.77
N SER A 66 6.64 -7.27 -15.05
CA SER A 66 6.63 -7.19 -13.58
C SER A 66 7.99 -6.78 -13.01
N TYR A 67 7.99 -6.13 -11.82
CA TYR A 67 9.21 -5.70 -11.13
C TYR A 67 10.25 -6.81 -10.96
N ASP A 68 9.82 -8.02 -10.56
CA ASP A 68 10.74 -9.12 -10.32
C ASP A 68 11.35 -9.67 -11.60
N LEU A 69 10.54 -9.71 -12.66
CA LEU A 69 11.00 -10.16 -13.97
C LEU A 69 11.92 -9.12 -14.61
N ALA A 70 11.56 -7.84 -14.54
CA ALA A 70 12.41 -6.73 -15.03
C ALA A 70 13.77 -6.71 -14.31
N ALA A 71 13.78 -6.86 -12.98
CA ALA A 71 15.02 -6.90 -12.22
C ALA A 71 15.91 -8.10 -12.54
N ARG A 72 15.32 -9.26 -12.89
CA ARG A 72 16.09 -10.44 -13.32
C ARG A 72 16.69 -10.30 -14.72
N ARG A 73 15.95 -9.64 -15.60
CA ARG A 73 16.27 -9.53 -17.04
C ARG A 73 16.71 -8.13 -17.47
N VAL A 74 17.23 -7.33 -16.55
CA VAL A 74 17.57 -5.92 -16.81
C VAL A 74 18.59 -5.75 -17.94
N SER A 75 19.51 -6.70 -18.14
CA SER A 75 20.48 -6.71 -19.23
C SER A 75 19.84 -6.92 -20.61
N GLU A 76 18.69 -7.59 -20.68
CA GLU A 76 17.98 -7.89 -21.92
C GLU A 76 16.99 -6.78 -22.31
N LEU A 77 16.65 -5.87 -21.39
CA LEU A 77 15.62 -4.84 -21.63
C LEU A 77 16.02 -3.81 -22.69
N GLY A 78 17.31 -3.66 -23.01
CA GLY A 78 17.77 -2.70 -24.02
C GLY A 78 17.49 -1.24 -23.65
N SER A 79 17.25 -0.40 -24.64
CA SER A 79 16.99 1.03 -24.48
C SER A 79 15.51 1.37 -24.67
N PHE A 80 15.01 2.29 -23.85
CA PHE A 80 13.66 2.82 -23.92
C PHE A 80 13.69 4.35 -23.93
N ARG A 81 12.74 4.97 -24.60
CA ARG A 81 12.53 6.42 -24.57
C ARG A 81 11.86 6.84 -23.27
N VAL A 82 10.92 6.03 -22.79
CA VAL A 82 10.13 6.28 -21.59
C VAL A 82 10.11 5.04 -20.71
N VAL A 83 10.30 5.21 -19.42
CA VAL A 83 10.05 4.18 -18.39
C VAL A 83 9.00 4.67 -17.40
N VAL A 84 7.94 3.91 -17.24
CA VAL A 84 6.91 4.10 -16.21
C VAL A 84 7.09 3.04 -15.12
N LEU A 85 7.16 3.47 -13.87
CA LEU A 85 7.28 2.62 -12.69
C LEU A 85 6.00 2.75 -11.86
N ASP A 86 5.03 1.87 -12.10
CA ASP A 86 3.75 1.92 -11.39
C ASP A 86 3.86 1.23 -10.03
N GLU A 87 3.16 1.76 -9.03
CA GLU A 87 3.32 1.42 -7.62
C GLU A 87 4.79 1.49 -7.20
N SER A 88 5.43 2.63 -7.48
CA SER A 88 6.88 2.84 -7.29
C SER A 88 7.37 2.64 -5.85
N HIS A 89 6.46 2.56 -4.87
CA HIS A 89 6.78 2.16 -3.50
C HIS A 89 7.38 0.72 -3.40
N TYR A 90 7.26 -0.10 -4.46
CA TYR A 90 8.02 -1.36 -4.58
C TYR A 90 9.54 -1.14 -4.62
N LEU A 91 10.00 0.08 -4.92
CA LEU A 91 11.40 0.51 -4.94
C LEU A 91 11.78 1.37 -3.71
N LYS A 92 10.97 1.39 -2.65
CA LYS A 92 11.15 2.21 -1.46
C LYS A 92 12.46 1.99 -0.69
N SER A 93 13.10 0.85 -0.86
CA SER A 93 14.38 0.54 -0.20
C SER A 93 15.52 0.46 -1.21
N HIS A 94 16.49 1.36 -1.08
CA HIS A 94 17.70 1.38 -1.91
C HIS A 94 18.61 0.15 -1.71
N LYS A 95 18.40 -0.63 -0.63
CA LYS A 95 19.21 -1.81 -0.31
C LYS A 95 18.75 -3.08 -1.03
N THR A 96 17.51 -3.13 -1.52
CA THR A 96 16.97 -4.33 -2.16
C THR A 96 17.62 -4.62 -3.51
N LYS A 97 17.76 -5.92 -3.85
CA LYS A 97 18.31 -6.35 -5.14
C LYS A 97 17.51 -5.77 -6.31
N ARG A 98 16.18 -5.71 -6.19
CA ARG A 98 15.27 -5.12 -7.18
C ARG A 98 15.64 -3.67 -7.47
N THR A 99 15.71 -2.83 -6.45
CA THR A 99 16.03 -1.42 -6.58
C THR A 99 17.42 -1.18 -7.16
N LYS A 100 18.43 -1.91 -6.66
CA LYS A 100 19.81 -1.79 -7.16
C LYS A 100 19.93 -2.13 -8.64
N ARG A 101 19.19 -3.14 -9.11
CA ARG A 101 19.23 -3.56 -10.53
C ARG A 101 18.47 -2.60 -11.44
N LEU A 102 17.32 -2.08 -11.01
CA LEU A 102 16.49 -1.21 -11.86
C LEU A 102 16.94 0.26 -11.86
N LYS A 103 17.60 0.73 -10.81
CA LYS A 103 18.06 2.12 -10.73
C LYS A 103 18.92 2.56 -11.93
N PRO A 104 19.92 1.80 -12.41
CA PRO A 104 20.71 2.20 -13.60
C PRO A 104 19.86 2.30 -14.87
N LEU A 105 18.85 1.43 -15.04
CA LEU A 105 17.92 1.50 -16.15
C LEU A 105 17.13 2.81 -16.13
N VAL A 106 16.59 3.18 -14.97
CA VAL A 106 15.82 4.42 -14.80
C VAL A 106 16.68 5.65 -15.06
N LEU A 107 17.91 5.68 -14.52
CA LEU A 107 18.84 6.82 -14.67
C LEU A 107 19.34 7.05 -16.12
N ARG A 108 19.43 5.99 -16.93
CA ARG A 108 19.85 6.10 -18.34
C ARG A 108 18.69 6.41 -19.30
N THR A 109 17.44 6.24 -18.84
CA THR A 109 16.26 6.49 -19.66
C THR A 109 15.96 7.97 -19.70
N PRO A 110 15.74 8.57 -20.91
CA PRO A 110 15.49 10.01 -21.03
C PRO A 110 14.30 10.52 -20.23
N HIS A 111 13.22 9.74 -20.18
CA HIS A 111 12.00 10.10 -19.45
C HIS A 111 11.58 8.98 -18.50
N ALA A 112 11.58 9.25 -17.19
CA ALA A 112 11.19 8.29 -16.17
C ALA A 112 10.02 8.84 -15.33
N PHE A 113 8.94 8.08 -15.23
CA PHE A 113 7.74 8.41 -14.46
C PHE A 113 7.52 7.39 -13.36
N LEU A 114 7.46 7.87 -12.13
CA LEU A 114 7.15 7.07 -10.96
C LEU A 114 5.72 7.37 -10.52
N LEU A 115 4.87 6.34 -10.50
CA LEU A 115 3.48 6.45 -10.10
C LEU A 115 3.26 5.77 -8.77
N SER A 116 2.61 6.42 -7.83
CA SER A 116 2.15 5.80 -6.57
C SER A 116 1.11 6.68 -5.87
N GLY A 117 0.07 6.07 -5.33
CA GLY A 117 -0.84 6.74 -4.40
C GLY A 117 -0.28 6.84 -2.98
N THR A 118 0.67 5.97 -2.65
CA THR A 118 1.28 5.84 -1.32
C THR A 118 2.81 5.75 -1.40
N PRO A 119 3.51 6.80 -1.90
CA PRO A 119 4.95 6.74 -2.13
C PRO A 119 5.75 6.56 -0.83
N ALA A 120 5.22 7.02 0.30
CA ALA A 120 5.71 6.78 1.65
C ALA A 120 4.65 6.02 2.46
N ALA A 121 4.45 4.74 2.15
CA ALA A 121 3.39 3.92 2.76
C ALA A 121 3.52 3.81 4.28
N ASN A 122 4.72 4.00 4.84
CA ASN A 122 5.01 3.80 6.25
C ASN A 122 5.90 4.89 6.86
N ARG A 123 6.92 5.38 6.14
CA ARG A 123 7.97 6.29 6.68
C ARG A 123 8.53 7.21 5.60
N PRO A 124 8.97 8.45 5.96
CA PRO A 124 9.56 9.39 4.99
C PRO A 124 10.81 8.87 4.29
N VAL A 125 11.60 8.02 4.95
CA VAL A 125 12.81 7.42 4.35
C VAL A 125 12.52 6.63 3.07
N GLU A 126 11.30 6.14 2.90
CA GLU A 126 10.86 5.38 1.72
C GLU A 126 10.83 6.24 0.44
N LEU A 127 10.81 7.57 0.58
CA LEU A 127 10.86 8.52 -0.54
C LEU A 127 12.26 8.58 -1.18
N TYR A 128 13.33 8.49 -0.37
CA TYR A 128 14.69 8.71 -0.85
C TYR A 128 15.03 7.88 -2.09
N SER A 129 14.74 6.58 -2.03
CA SER A 129 15.05 5.67 -3.13
C SER A 129 14.35 6.07 -4.42
N GLN A 130 13.09 6.49 -4.34
CA GLN A 130 12.27 6.87 -5.46
C GLN A 130 12.71 8.21 -6.05
N VAL A 131 12.80 9.26 -5.24
CA VAL A 131 13.13 10.61 -5.74
C VAL A 131 14.56 10.72 -6.23
N SER A 132 15.49 9.95 -5.67
CA SER A 132 16.88 9.89 -6.12
C SER A 132 17.08 9.15 -7.46
N MET A 133 16.08 8.44 -7.94
CA MET A 133 16.08 7.87 -9.30
C MET A 133 15.69 8.90 -10.36
N VAL A 134 14.84 9.86 -10.01
CA VAL A 134 14.33 10.87 -10.94
C VAL A 134 15.25 12.11 -10.92
N GLN A 135 15.67 12.55 -9.74
CA GLN A 135 16.52 13.73 -9.58
C GLN A 135 17.68 13.43 -8.60
N PRO A 136 18.70 12.69 -9.04
CA PRO A 136 19.76 12.23 -8.13
C PRO A 136 20.58 13.36 -7.50
N LYS A 137 20.75 14.47 -8.21
CA LYS A 137 21.57 15.62 -7.74
C LYS A 137 20.89 16.46 -6.66
N CYS A 138 19.55 16.37 -6.52
CA CYS A 138 18.79 17.25 -5.63
C CYS A 138 18.71 16.75 -4.19
N TRP A 139 18.94 15.47 -3.93
CA TRP A 139 18.61 14.85 -2.64
C TRP A 139 19.83 14.48 -1.80
N GLY A 140 21.04 14.67 -2.33
CA GLY A 140 22.29 14.30 -1.68
C GLY A 140 22.43 12.78 -1.45
N THR A 141 23.33 12.42 -0.55
CA THR A 141 23.51 11.01 -0.15
C THR A 141 22.37 10.54 0.75
N TYR A 142 22.20 9.22 0.84
CA TYR A 142 21.23 8.62 1.78
C TYR A 142 21.43 9.12 3.22
N THR A 143 22.69 9.20 3.67
CA THR A 143 23.02 9.67 5.02
C THR A 143 22.60 11.13 5.24
N GLN A 144 22.80 11.99 4.25
CA GLN A 144 22.36 13.40 4.33
C GLN A 144 20.83 13.49 4.38
N PHE A 145 20.13 12.72 3.54
CA PHE A 145 18.66 12.69 3.52
C PHE A 145 18.08 12.25 4.86
N VAL A 146 18.57 11.13 5.43
CA VAL A 146 18.01 10.60 6.69
C VAL A 146 18.33 11.49 7.89
N ARG A 147 19.50 12.11 7.93
CA ARG A 147 19.82 13.11 8.97
C ARG A 147 18.89 14.31 8.91
N ARG A 148 18.57 14.79 7.70
CA ARG A 148 17.76 15.99 7.51
C ARG A 148 16.27 15.75 7.70
N TYR A 149 15.72 14.64 7.16
CA TYR A 149 14.29 14.44 7.05
C TYR A 149 13.73 13.29 7.90
N CYS A 150 14.57 12.36 8.35
CA CYS A 150 14.10 11.18 9.08
C CYS A 150 14.46 11.22 10.58
N GLY A 151 15.06 12.31 11.07
CA GLY A 151 15.46 12.41 12.48
C GLY A 151 16.35 11.25 12.90
N ALA A 152 17.31 10.89 12.03
CA ALA A 152 18.18 9.74 12.22
C ALA A 152 18.89 9.81 13.58
N LYS A 153 18.72 8.77 14.39
CA LYS A 153 19.35 8.60 15.71
C LYS A 153 20.26 7.39 15.68
N HIS A 154 21.45 7.54 16.24
CA HIS A 154 22.33 6.39 16.42
C HIS A 154 21.88 5.60 17.66
N SER A 155 21.61 4.32 17.46
CA SER A 155 21.43 3.39 18.57
C SER A 155 22.77 3.06 19.18
N PRO A 156 22.88 2.80 20.49
CA PRO A 156 24.07 2.28 21.15
C PRO A 156 24.63 1.01 20.49
N LEU A 157 23.79 0.27 19.76
CA LEU A 157 24.13 -0.96 19.04
C LEU A 157 24.66 -0.72 17.61
N GLY A 158 25.01 0.52 17.24
CA GLY A 158 25.53 0.84 15.91
C GLY A 158 24.49 0.91 14.79
N PHE A 159 23.21 0.71 15.08
CA PHE A 159 22.13 0.88 14.11
C PHE A 159 21.71 2.35 14.06
N VAL A 160 21.36 2.79 12.84
CA VAL A 160 20.75 4.12 12.65
C VAL A 160 19.23 3.94 12.57
N ASP A 161 18.52 4.44 13.59
CA ASP A 161 17.05 4.52 13.52
C ASP A 161 16.65 5.68 12.60
N VAL A 162 15.91 5.36 11.54
CA VAL A 162 15.40 6.28 10.52
C VAL A 162 13.87 6.28 10.49
N SER A 163 13.24 5.87 11.59
CA SER A 163 11.78 5.79 11.70
C SER A 163 11.10 7.14 11.92
N GLY A 164 11.86 8.16 12.31
CA GLY A 164 11.37 9.49 12.60
C GLY A 164 11.06 10.33 11.35
N ALA A 165 10.60 11.56 11.61
CA ALA A 165 10.34 12.57 10.59
C ALA A 165 10.66 13.96 11.13
N THR A 166 11.51 14.69 10.41
CA THR A 166 11.90 16.07 10.72
C THR A 166 11.72 16.94 9.48
N LYS A 167 11.63 18.25 9.65
CA LYS A 167 11.52 19.24 8.55
C LYS A 167 10.49 18.86 7.49
N LYS A 168 9.32 18.37 7.92
CA LYS A 168 8.28 17.82 7.05
C LYS A 168 7.79 18.83 6.01
N ALA A 169 7.54 20.08 6.41
CA ALA A 169 7.10 21.14 5.49
C ALA A 169 8.16 21.45 4.42
N GLU A 170 9.46 21.51 4.81
CA GLU A 170 10.55 21.68 3.86
C GLU A 170 10.62 20.50 2.87
N LEU A 171 10.46 19.26 3.36
CA LEU A 171 10.47 18.08 2.49
C LEU A 171 9.31 18.13 1.48
N SER A 172 8.09 18.43 1.93
CA SER A 172 6.92 18.57 1.08
C SER A 172 7.13 19.65 0.01
N PHE A 173 7.53 20.83 0.41
CA PHE A 173 7.80 21.94 -0.51
C PHE A 173 8.85 21.55 -1.56
N ARG A 174 9.96 20.96 -1.11
CA ARG A 174 11.05 20.57 -2.01
C ARG A 174 10.65 19.45 -2.98
N LEU A 175 9.85 18.49 -2.54
CA LEU A 175 9.29 17.45 -3.42
C LEU A 175 8.47 18.06 -4.54
N GLN A 176 7.57 18.99 -4.22
CA GLN A 176 6.69 19.66 -5.19
C GLN A 176 7.48 20.52 -6.18
N GLN A 177 8.49 21.24 -5.70
CA GLN A 177 9.31 22.08 -6.59
C GLN A 177 10.22 21.27 -7.52
N VAL A 178 10.70 20.11 -7.08
CA VAL A 178 11.77 19.39 -7.79
C VAL A 178 11.25 18.28 -8.69
N CYS A 179 10.31 17.47 -8.21
CA CYS A 179 10.01 16.22 -8.91
C CYS A 179 8.61 15.64 -8.67
N MET A 180 7.76 16.24 -7.84
CA MET A 180 6.48 15.64 -7.46
C MET A 180 5.30 16.44 -7.98
N ILE A 181 4.38 15.75 -8.66
CA ILE A 181 3.01 16.19 -8.88
C ILE A 181 2.14 15.38 -7.93
N ARG A 182 1.36 16.05 -7.08
CA ARG A 182 0.46 15.41 -6.15
C ARG A 182 -0.83 16.22 -5.98
N ARG A 183 -1.96 15.59 -6.33
CA ARG A 183 -3.30 16.12 -6.19
C ARG A 183 -4.09 15.22 -5.23
N LEU A 184 -5.00 15.81 -4.47
CA LEU A 184 -5.87 15.08 -3.57
C LEU A 184 -7.28 14.97 -4.17
N LYS A 185 -8.00 13.89 -3.86
CA LYS A 185 -9.37 13.67 -4.35
C LYS A 185 -10.29 14.86 -4.04
N ARG A 186 -10.20 15.39 -2.83
CA ARG A 186 -11.02 16.54 -2.38
C ARG A 186 -10.80 17.82 -3.19
N ASP A 187 -9.62 17.95 -3.82
CA ASP A 187 -9.27 19.14 -4.60
C ASP A 187 -9.63 18.99 -6.09
N VAL A 188 -9.88 17.76 -6.55
CA VAL A 188 -10.09 17.42 -7.98
C VAL A 188 -11.46 16.81 -8.24
N LEU A 189 -11.99 16.00 -7.33
CA LEU A 189 -13.24 15.26 -7.49
C LEU A 189 -14.30 15.85 -6.54
N THR A 190 -14.92 16.94 -6.95
CA THR A 190 -15.98 17.65 -6.18
C THR A 190 -17.23 16.80 -6.02
N ASP A 191 -17.52 15.92 -6.99
CA ASP A 191 -18.72 15.10 -7.03
C ASP A 191 -18.55 13.74 -6.35
N LEU A 192 -17.34 13.43 -5.86
CA LEU A 192 -17.11 12.17 -5.15
C LEU A 192 -17.74 12.21 -3.76
N PRO A 193 -18.68 11.29 -3.43
CA PRO A 193 -19.30 11.25 -2.12
C PRO A 193 -18.28 11.11 -0.98
N PRO A 194 -18.60 11.59 0.23
CA PRO A 194 -17.68 11.55 1.35
C PRO A 194 -17.36 10.12 1.78
N LYS A 195 -16.18 9.96 2.36
CA LYS A 195 -15.74 8.72 3.02
C LYS A 195 -15.61 8.95 4.51
N THR A 196 -16.35 8.16 5.30
CA THR A 196 -16.27 8.17 6.76
C THR A 196 -15.50 6.97 7.27
N ARG A 197 -14.82 7.13 8.40
CA ARG A 197 -14.09 6.05 9.07
C ARG A 197 -14.55 5.94 10.51
N THR A 198 -14.98 4.75 10.90
CA THR A 198 -15.48 4.47 12.24
C THR A 198 -14.67 3.36 12.88
N ARG A 199 -14.16 3.61 14.09
CA ARG A 199 -13.64 2.56 14.95
C ARG A 199 -14.82 1.91 15.68
N VAL A 200 -15.01 0.62 15.47
CA VAL A 200 -15.99 -0.21 16.18
C VAL A 200 -15.26 -0.97 17.28
N ASN A 201 -15.57 -0.67 18.52
CA ASN A 201 -14.98 -1.37 19.65
C ASN A 201 -15.71 -2.69 19.89
N LEU A 202 -14.96 -3.77 19.90
CA LEU A 202 -15.45 -5.12 20.21
C LEU A 202 -15.09 -5.46 21.66
N GLU A 203 -16.08 -5.74 22.47
CA GLU A 203 -15.91 -6.26 23.82
C GLU A 203 -15.54 -7.74 23.76
N CYS A 204 -14.25 -8.04 23.71
CA CYS A 204 -13.74 -9.40 23.64
C CYS A 204 -13.12 -9.83 24.95
N ALA A 205 -13.34 -11.08 25.34
CA ALA A 205 -12.69 -11.66 26.51
C ALA A 205 -11.16 -11.72 26.27
N GLY A 206 -10.42 -10.83 26.94
CA GLY A 206 -8.96 -10.80 26.83
C GLY A 206 -8.33 -12.06 27.44
N SER A 207 -7.53 -12.79 26.65
CA SER A 207 -6.80 -13.95 27.15
C SER A 207 -5.68 -13.56 28.13
N ARG A 208 -5.32 -14.48 29.03
CA ARG A 208 -4.15 -14.31 29.93
C ARG A 208 -2.88 -14.03 29.12
N GLU A 209 -2.72 -14.70 27.97
CA GLU A 209 -1.57 -14.56 27.09
C GLU A 209 -1.44 -13.14 26.54
N ILE A 210 -2.54 -12.53 26.11
CA ILE A 210 -2.55 -11.14 25.63
C ILE A 210 -2.14 -10.19 26.75
N ARG A 211 -2.68 -10.37 27.97
CA ARG A 211 -2.34 -9.51 29.11
C ARG A 211 -0.87 -9.59 29.47
N VAL A 212 -0.32 -10.81 29.58
CA VAL A 212 1.10 -11.05 29.91
C VAL A 212 2.01 -10.52 28.80
N GLY A 213 1.71 -10.85 27.55
CA GLY A 213 2.50 -10.41 26.39
C GLY A 213 2.51 -8.88 26.25
N ARG A 214 1.37 -8.19 26.45
CA ARG A 214 1.29 -6.72 26.46
C ARG A 214 2.11 -6.09 27.59
N ALA A 215 2.02 -6.64 28.80
CA ALA A 215 2.80 -6.16 29.94
C ALA A 215 4.30 -6.26 29.66
N ARG A 216 4.78 -7.41 29.13
CA ARG A 216 6.17 -7.63 28.74
C ARG A 216 6.61 -6.69 27.63
N TRP A 217 5.83 -6.60 26.57
CA TRP A 217 6.10 -5.69 25.46
C TRP A 217 6.15 -4.22 25.88
N SER A 218 5.23 -3.80 26.77
CA SER A 218 5.22 -2.46 27.35
C SER A 218 6.46 -2.18 28.19
N ALA A 219 6.91 -3.16 28.99
CA ALA A 219 8.14 -3.05 29.77
C ALA A 219 9.37 -2.82 28.88
N ILE A 220 9.50 -3.57 27.77
CA ILE A 220 10.59 -3.40 26.81
C ILE A 220 10.51 -2.01 26.15
N ASN A 221 9.34 -1.54 25.77
CA ASN A 221 9.18 -0.22 25.15
C ASN A 221 9.52 0.96 26.08
N ARG A 222 9.40 0.79 27.40
CA ARG A 222 9.84 1.83 28.36
C ARG A 222 11.36 2.03 28.38
N LEU A 223 12.12 1.07 27.85
CA LEU A 223 13.58 1.17 27.72
C LEU A 223 14.01 1.99 26.50
N GLU A 224 13.10 2.45 25.64
CA GLU A 224 13.46 3.32 24.51
C GLU A 224 14.05 4.66 25.03
N PRO A 225 15.14 5.19 24.41
CA PRO A 225 15.76 4.71 23.18
C PRO A 225 16.82 3.59 23.35
N ASN A 226 17.09 3.14 24.55
CA ASN A 226 18.22 2.26 24.90
C ASN A 226 17.82 0.80 25.09
N VAL A 227 17.01 0.25 24.16
CA VAL A 227 16.60 -1.16 24.22
C VAL A 227 17.79 -2.07 23.91
N PRO A 228 18.20 -2.99 24.84
CA PRO A 228 19.23 -4.00 24.56
C PRO A 228 18.94 -4.86 23.33
N ALA A 229 19.99 -5.38 22.68
CA ALA A 229 19.87 -6.09 21.40
C ALA A 229 19.00 -7.35 21.48
N ASP A 230 19.17 -8.12 22.53
CA ASP A 230 18.38 -9.32 22.84
C ASP A 230 16.89 -8.97 22.97
N LEU A 231 16.57 -7.88 23.67
CA LEU A 231 15.20 -7.41 23.83
C LEU A 231 14.59 -6.81 22.55
N VAL A 232 15.40 -6.35 21.58
CA VAL A 232 14.88 -5.92 20.27
C VAL A 232 14.25 -7.09 19.50
N LEU A 233 14.91 -8.24 19.48
CA LEU A 233 14.38 -9.46 18.86
C LEU A 233 13.16 -9.97 19.61
N GLU A 234 13.23 -10.00 20.93
CA GLU A 234 12.08 -10.37 21.78
C GLU A 234 10.87 -9.48 21.50
N ARG A 235 11.07 -8.16 21.43
CA ARG A 235 10.01 -7.20 21.11
C ARG A 235 9.32 -7.50 19.78
N GLN A 236 10.10 -7.82 18.74
CA GLN A 236 9.55 -8.15 17.41
C GLN A 236 8.74 -9.46 17.45
N ARG A 237 9.26 -10.47 18.17
CA ARG A 237 8.56 -11.73 18.36
C ARG A 237 7.24 -11.54 19.12
N LEU A 238 7.25 -10.81 20.22
CA LEU A 238 6.07 -10.49 21.02
C LEU A 238 4.99 -9.78 20.20
N VAL A 239 5.35 -8.81 19.35
CA VAL A 239 4.38 -8.15 18.46
C VAL A 239 3.71 -9.16 17.53
N SER A 240 4.47 -10.08 16.94
CA SER A 240 3.94 -11.11 16.05
C SER A 240 3.03 -12.11 16.78
N GLU A 241 3.40 -12.49 18.00
CA GLU A 241 2.61 -13.37 18.87
C GLU A 241 1.31 -12.69 19.31
N LEU A 242 1.40 -11.44 19.77
CA LEU A 242 0.24 -10.64 20.17
C LEU A 242 -0.70 -10.39 19.00
N PHE A 243 -0.19 -10.21 17.78
CA PHE A 243 -1.03 -10.00 16.61
C PHE A 243 -1.87 -11.25 16.30
N ARG A 244 -1.26 -12.44 16.36
CA ARG A 244 -1.98 -13.72 16.22
C ARG A 244 -2.97 -13.96 17.36
N ALA A 245 -2.53 -13.73 18.61
CA ALA A 245 -3.39 -13.89 19.78
C ALA A 245 -4.61 -12.95 19.72
N THR A 246 -4.43 -11.70 19.26
CA THR A 246 -5.52 -10.74 19.05
C THR A 246 -6.51 -11.25 17.99
N CYS A 247 -6.02 -11.80 16.87
CA CYS A 247 -6.87 -12.42 15.85
C CYS A 247 -7.76 -13.52 16.48
N HIS A 248 -7.16 -14.42 17.25
CA HIS A 248 -7.91 -15.52 17.88
C HIS A 248 -8.93 -15.01 18.91
N ALA A 249 -8.54 -14.08 19.77
CA ALA A 249 -9.41 -13.56 20.84
C ALA A 249 -10.64 -12.84 20.30
N LYS A 250 -10.56 -12.19 19.15
CA LYS A 250 -11.69 -11.43 18.59
C LYS A 250 -12.60 -12.23 17.64
N ARG A 251 -12.26 -13.48 17.33
CA ARG A 251 -13.03 -14.28 16.35
C ARG A 251 -14.52 -14.33 16.63
N GLU A 252 -14.89 -14.63 17.87
CA GLU A 252 -16.31 -14.77 18.23
C GLU A 252 -17.05 -13.42 18.20
N CYS A 253 -16.41 -12.34 18.62
CA CYS A 253 -16.98 -11.00 18.55
C CYS A 253 -17.13 -10.53 17.10
N VAL A 254 -16.17 -10.87 16.24
CA VAL A 254 -16.23 -10.59 14.80
C VAL A 254 -17.39 -11.41 14.18
N ARG A 255 -17.53 -12.70 14.50
CA ARG A 255 -18.64 -13.54 14.01
C ARG A 255 -20.00 -12.89 14.30
N LYS A 256 -20.24 -12.54 15.56
CA LYS A 256 -21.50 -11.88 15.98
C LYS A 256 -21.75 -10.56 15.26
N TYR A 257 -20.69 -9.80 14.98
CA TYR A 257 -20.78 -8.57 14.20
C TYR A 257 -21.17 -8.84 12.74
N LEU A 258 -20.54 -9.86 12.12
CA LEU A 258 -20.76 -10.22 10.74
C LEU A 258 -22.19 -10.75 10.49
N GLU A 259 -22.75 -11.51 11.42
CA GLU A 259 -24.13 -12.05 11.35
C GLU A 259 -25.20 -10.95 11.24
N ASN A 260 -24.88 -9.73 11.67
CA ASN A 260 -25.76 -8.57 11.61
C ASN A 260 -25.43 -7.57 10.49
N LEU A 261 -24.55 -7.96 9.55
CA LEU A 261 -24.21 -7.09 8.42
C LEU A 261 -25.30 -7.11 7.32
N PRO A 262 -25.64 -5.94 6.75
CA PRO A 262 -26.44 -5.89 5.55
C PRO A 262 -25.68 -6.52 4.37
N PRO A 263 -26.35 -6.92 3.29
CA PRO A 263 -25.68 -7.35 2.06
C PRO A 263 -24.87 -6.22 1.41
N ASN A 264 -24.07 -6.57 0.41
CA ASN A 264 -23.20 -5.69 -0.35
C ASN A 264 -22.08 -5.04 0.51
N VAL A 265 -21.34 -5.89 1.25
CA VAL A 265 -20.23 -5.48 2.11
C VAL A 265 -18.95 -6.20 1.75
N ILE A 266 -17.83 -5.45 1.74
CA ILE A 266 -16.50 -6.01 1.63
C ILE A 266 -15.90 -6.13 3.03
N VAL A 267 -15.39 -7.31 3.37
CA VAL A 267 -14.72 -7.57 4.65
C VAL A 267 -13.25 -7.87 4.39
N PHE A 268 -12.37 -7.02 4.94
CA PHE A 268 -10.92 -7.17 4.86
C PHE A 268 -10.36 -7.85 6.11
N ALA A 269 -9.47 -8.83 5.91
CA ALA A 269 -8.70 -9.45 6.98
C ALA A 269 -7.24 -9.69 6.57
N TYR A 270 -6.38 -9.95 7.55
CA TYR A 270 -4.97 -10.23 7.34
C TYR A 270 -4.64 -11.71 7.50
N HIS A 271 -5.07 -12.32 8.61
CA HIS A 271 -4.81 -13.72 8.89
C HIS A 271 -5.77 -14.64 8.11
N ARG A 272 -5.23 -15.75 7.61
CA ARG A 272 -6.03 -16.76 6.91
C ARG A 272 -7.17 -17.28 7.80
N ALA A 273 -6.90 -17.54 9.08
CA ALA A 273 -7.91 -17.99 10.04
C ALA A 273 -9.08 -17.00 10.23
N MET A 274 -8.87 -15.70 10.02
CA MET A 274 -9.95 -14.71 10.02
C MET A 274 -10.74 -14.73 8.70
N LEU A 275 -10.04 -14.90 7.57
CA LEU A 275 -10.72 -15.09 6.27
C LEU A 275 -11.57 -16.36 6.26
N ASP A 276 -11.06 -17.46 6.84
CA ASP A 276 -11.81 -18.70 6.99
C ASP A 276 -13.09 -18.45 7.80
N LEU A 277 -12.99 -17.78 8.95
CA LEU A 277 -14.14 -17.41 9.77
C LEU A 277 -15.18 -16.57 9.00
N ILE A 278 -14.74 -15.59 8.21
CA ILE A 278 -15.64 -14.74 7.41
C ILE A 278 -16.42 -15.61 6.40
N CYS A 279 -15.73 -16.53 5.71
CA CYS A 279 -16.35 -17.42 4.74
C CYS A 279 -17.22 -18.52 5.37
N GLU A 280 -16.96 -18.90 6.64
CA GLU A 280 -17.83 -19.79 7.42
C GLU A 280 -19.11 -19.09 7.88
N THR A 281 -19.05 -17.76 8.06
CA THR A 281 -20.16 -16.96 8.62
C THR A 281 -21.04 -16.34 7.54
N LEU A 282 -20.45 -15.95 6.40
CA LEU A 282 -21.10 -15.20 5.33
C LEU A 282 -21.00 -15.98 4.01
N ASP A 283 -22.08 -15.94 3.20
CA ASP A 283 -22.00 -16.34 1.80
C ASP A 283 -21.19 -15.31 1.01
N CYS A 284 -19.91 -15.58 0.81
CA CYS A 284 -18.99 -14.60 0.26
C CYS A 284 -18.03 -15.18 -0.79
N ILE A 285 -17.63 -14.33 -1.75
CA ILE A 285 -16.43 -14.61 -2.54
C ILE A 285 -15.19 -14.42 -1.68
N ARG A 286 -14.12 -15.17 -1.98
CA ARG A 286 -12.83 -15.02 -1.31
C ARG A 286 -11.72 -14.69 -2.30
N ILE A 287 -10.93 -13.62 -2.00
CA ILE A 287 -9.73 -13.28 -2.75
C ILE A 287 -8.58 -13.04 -1.77
N ASP A 288 -7.59 -13.91 -1.83
CA ASP A 288 -6.37 -13.81 -1.02
C ASP A 288 -5.10 -14.05 -1.84
N GLY A 289 -3.95 -14.19 -1.17
CA GLY A 289 -2.67 -14.44 -1.84
C GLY A 289 -2.59 -15.78 -2.57
N GLY A 290 -3.42 -16.75 -2.20
CA GLY A 290 -3.52 -18.07 -2.84
C GLY A 290 -4.45 -18.10 -4.04
N THR A 291 -5.34 -17.11 -4.21
CA THR A 291 -6.29 -17.05 -5.33
C THR A 291 -5.54 -16.77 -6.64
N PRO A 292 -5.64 -17.67 -7.65
CA PRO A 292 -5.05 -17.46 -8.97
C PRO A 292 -5.49 -16.14 -9.59
N MET A 293 -4.59 -15.49 -10.34
CA MET A 293 -4.87 -14.17 -10.91
C MET A 293 -6.08 -14.19 -11.86
N GLU A 294 -6.26 -15.29 -12.57
CA GLU A 294 -7.32 -15.49 -13.57
C GLU A 294 -8.69 -15.65 -12.92
N GLU A 295 -8.76 -16.14 -11.69
CA GLU A 295 -9.99 -16.36 -10.94
C GLU A 295 -10.47 -15.11 -10.18
N ARG A 296 -9.59 -14.11 -9.96
CA ARG A 296 -9.93 -12.94 -9.14
C ARG A 296 -11.00 -12.06 -9.74
N GLN A 297 -10.93 -11.82 -11.06
CA GLN A 297 -11.91 -10.97 -11.72
C GLN A 297 -13.28 -11.69 -11.83
N PRO A 298 -13.37 -12.96 -12.27
CA PRO A 298 -14.64 -13.68 -12.25
C PRO A 298 -15.29 -13.76 -10.86
N ALA A 299 -14.50 -14.01 -9.81
CA ALA A 299 -15.03 -13.99 -8.44
C ALA A 299 -15.60 -12.61 -8.07
N LEU A 300 -14.87 -11.54 -8.42
CA LEU A 300 -15.33 -10.19 -8.14
C LEU A 300 -16.60 -9.83 -8.92
N ASP A 301 -16.71 -10.27 -10.18
CA ASP A 301 -17.87 -9.99 -11.02
C ASP A 301 -19.13 -10.58 -10.41
N ARG A 302 -19.07 -11.74 -9.77
CA ARG A 302 -20.18 -12.37 -9.01
C ARG A 302 -20.63 -11.50 -7.82
N PHE A 303 -19.70 -10.86 -7.13
CA PHE A 303 -20.03 -9.91 -6.05
C PHE A 303 -20.62 -8.62 -6.60
N VAL A 304 -20.02 -8.07 -7.65
CA VAL A 304 -20.48 -6.80 -8.28
C VAL A 304 -21.87 -6.96 -8.92
N SER A 305 -22.19 -8.13 -9.49
CA SER A 305 -23.51 -8.43 -10.04
C SER A 305 -24.58 -8.68 -8.97
N GLY A 306 -24.17 -8.84 -7.70
CA GLY A 306 -25.10 -9.17 -6.61
C GLY A 306 -25.44 -10.66 -6.50
N GLU A 307 -24.80 -11.54 -7.30
CA GLU A 307 -24.95 -13.00 -7.18
C GLU A 307 -24.52 -13.50 -5.80
N VAL A 308 -23.45 -12.90 -5.26
CA VAL A 308 -22.94 -13.19 -3.92
C VAL A 308 -22.94 -11.90 -3.10
N PRO A 309 -23.57 -11.89 -1.91
CA PRO A 309 -23.80 -10.64 -1.17
C PRO A 309 -22.57 -10.08 -0.46
N TYR A 310 -21.50 -10.87 -0.26
CA TYR A 310 -20.32 -10.44 0.47
C TYR A 310 -19.01 -10.77 -0.25
N ALA A 311 -17.95 -10.02 0.09
CA ALA A 311 -16.61 -10.29 -0.40
C ALA A 311 -15.60 -10.33 0.75
N ALA A 312 -14.92 -11.45 0.96
CA ALA A 312 -13.83 -11.63 1.90
C ALA A 312 -12.48 -11.41 1.19
N LEU A 313 -11.81 -10.32 1.49
CA LEU A 313 -10.57 -9.92 0.82
C LEU A 313 -9.39 -9.86 1.80
N SER A 314 -8.25 -10.41 1.40
CA SER A 314 -7.02 -10.17 2.15
C SER A 314 -6.54 -8.72 1.98
N ILE A 315 -6.17 -8.04 3.08
CA ILE A 315 -5.58 -6.68 3.05
C ILE A 315 -4.39 -6.62 2.09
N LYS A 316 -3.59 -7.67 2.02
CA LYS A 316 -2.45 -7.76 1.09
C LYS A 316 -2.88 -7.94 -0.37
N ALA A 317 -4.00 -8.60 -0.62
CA ALA A 317 -4.55 -8.77 -1.96
C ALA A 317 -5.30 -7.52 -2.44
N ALA A 318 -5.67 -6.59 -1.56
CA ALA A 318 -6.31 -5.33 -1.93
C ALA A 318 -5.46 -4.48 -2.91
N GLY A 319 -4.14 -4.69 -2.93
CA GLY A 319 -3.24 -4.10 -3.93
C GLY A 319 -3.53 -4.52 -5.39
N THR A 320 -4.37 -5.53 -5.65
CA THR A 320 -4.49 -6.21 -6.95
C THR A 320 -5.22 -5.46 -8.08
N GLY A 321 -5.45 -4.16 -7.94
CA GLY A 321 -6.02 -3.34 -9.03
C GLY A 321 -7.54 -3.45 -9.20
N LEU A 322 -8.23 -4.19 -8.33
CA LEU A 322 -9.67 -4.38 -8.37
C LEU A 322 -10.43 -3.05 -8.19
N THR A 323 -11.52 -2.88 -8.93
CA THR A 323 -12.42 -1.73 -8.81
C THR A 323 -13.78 -2.21 -8.33
N ILE A 324 -14.29 -1.66 -7.23
CA ILE A 324 -15.53 -2.14 -6.60
C ILE A 324 -16.36 -0.91 -6.18
N THR A 325 -16.92 -0.21 -7.16
CA THR A 325 -17.74 0.99 -6.91
C THR A 325 -19.21 0.68 -6.64
N SER A 326 -19.64 -0.56 -6.84
CA SER A 326 -20.99 -1.03 -6.48
C SER A 326 -21.20 -1.19 -4.98
N CYS A 327 -20.12 -1.25 -4.19
CA CYS A 327 -20.14 -1.38 -2.74
C CYS A 327 -19.75 -0.06 -2.08
N PHE A 328 -20.41 0.28 -0.98
CA PHE A 328 -20.14 1.49 -0.19
C PHE A 328 -19.85 1.22 1.29
N THR A 329 -19.95 -0.02 1.74
CA THR A 329 -19.60 -0.42 3.11
C THR A 329 -18.38 -1.33 3.11
N VAL A 330 -17.36 -0.92 3.85
CA VAL A 330 -16.09 -1.65 3.99
C VAL A 330 -15.84 -1.94 5.46
N VAL A 331 -15.60 -3.19 5.80
CA VAL A 331 -15.30 -3.63 7.16
C VAL A 331 -13.89 -4.21 7.22
N PHE A 332 -13.07 -3.69 8.11
CA PHE A 332 -11.79 -4.31 8.45
C PHE A 332 -11.96 -5.16 9.70
N ALA A 333 -12.05 -6.48 9.51
CA ALA A 333 -12.08 -7.43 10.62
C ALA A 333 -10.78 -7.45 11.41
N GLU A 334 -9.67 -7.03 10.81
CA GLU A 334 -8.36 -6.88 11.42
C GLU A 334 -7.69 -5.57 10.99
N LEU A 335 -6.90 -4.99 11.89
CA LEU A 335 -5.99 -3.88 11.57
C LEU A 335 -4.69 -4.40 10.94
N TYR A 336 -3.95 -3.51 10.26
CA TYR A 336 -2.63 -3.81 9.74
C TYR A 336 -1.63 -2.69 10.01
N PHE A 337 -0.35 -3.05 10.15
CA PHE A 337 0.72 -2.12 10.58
C PHE A 337 1.16 -1.10 9.53
N VAL A 338 0.79 -1.29 8.26
CA VAL A 338 1.16 -0.42 7.15
C VAL A 338 -0.06 0.38 6.71
N PRO A 339 -0.11 1.69 7.02
CA PRO A 339 -1.26 2.52 6.68
C PRO A 339 -1.57 2.55 5.18
N GLY A 340 -0.53 2.53 4.34
CA GLY A 340 -0.70 2.53 2.88
C GLY A 340 -1.53 1.35 2.35
N ASP A 341 -1.38 0.16 2.96
CA ASP A 341 -2.13 -1.03 2.57
C ASP A 341 -3.62 -0.89 2.95
N LEU A 342 -3.91 -0.29 4.11
CA LEU A 342 -5.28 0.01 4.55
C LEU A 342 -5.94 1.03 3.63
N LEU A 343 -5.24 2.12 3.31
CA LEU A 343 -5.74 3.14 2.38
C LEU A 343 -5.99 2.56 0.98
N GLN A 344 -5.11 1.67 0.50
CA GLN A 344 -5.33 0.99 -0.78
C GLN A 344 -6.58 0.12 -0.76
N ALA A 345 -6.86 -0.56 0.34
CA ALA A 345 -8.05 -1.36 0.51
C ALA A 345 -9.33 -0.51 0.51
N GLU A 346 -9.37 0.58 1.28
CA GLU A 346 -10.48 1.53 1.27
C GLU A 346 -10.76 2.11 -0.12
N ASP A 347 -9.70 2.47 -0.84
CA ASP A 347 -9.80 3.14 -2.13
C ASP A 347 -10.16 2.20 -3.31
N ARG A 348 -10.46 0.93 -3.02
CA ARG A 348 -11.14 0.03 -3.98
C ARG A 348 -12.60 0.43 -4.18
N THR A 349 -13.21 0.98 -3.15
CA THR A 349 -14.62 1.44 -3.17
C THR A 349 -14.74 2.95 -3.36
N HIS A 350 -13.84 3.75 -2.74
CA HIS A 350 -13.89 5.20 -2.79
C HIS A 350 -13.04 5.78 -3.93
N ARG A 351 -13.58 5.76 -5.14
CA ARG A 351 -12.91 6.22 -6.37
C ARG A 351 -13.91 6.74 -7.41
N ILE A 352 -13.42 7.22 -8.55
CA ILE A 352 -14.25 7.64 -9.68
C ILE A 352 -15.25 6.54 -10.03
N GLY A 353 -16.53 6.92 -10.12
CA GLY A 353 -17.65 6.01 -10.36
C GLY A 353 -18.42 5.62 -9.09
N GLN A 354 -17.96 6.00 -7.90
CA GLN A 354 -18.75 5.83 -6.67
C GLN A 354 -19.80 6.92 -6.56
N THR A 355 -21.06 6.54 -6.30
CA THR A 355 -22.22 7.41 -6.21
C THR A 355 -22.77 7.54 -4.80
N MET A 356 -22.34 6.67 -3.88
CA MET A 356 -22.82 6.64 -2.49
C MET A 356 -21.70 6.99 -1.50
N PRO A 357 -22.02 7.61 -0.35
CA PRO A 357 -21.07 7.79 0.74
C PRO A 357 -20.46 6.47 1.17
N VAL A 358 -19.14 6.43 1.29
CA VAL A 358 -18.43 5.19 1.69
C VAL A 358 -18.25 5.17 3.20
N ASP A 359 -18.75 4.09 3.84
CA ASP A 359 -18.59 3.83 5.27
C ASP A 359 -17.52 2.76 5.50
N VAL A 360 -16.44 3.15 6.17
CA VAL A 360 -15.32 2.27 6.50
C VAL A 360 -15.30 1.99 7.99
N ARG A 361 -15.46 0.73 8.38
CA ARG A 361 -15.53 0.30 9.77
C ARG A 361 -14.32 -0.55 10.14
N TYR A 362 -13.64 -0.15 11.21
CA TYR A 362 -12.49 -0.87 11.74
C TYR A 362 -12.85 -1.57 13.04
N LEU A 363 -12.93 -2.90 13.02
CA LEU A 363 -13.25 -3.71 14.19
C LEU A 363 -12.01 -3.82 15.08
N CYS A 364 -12.06 -3.21 16.24
CA CYS A 364 -10.96 -3.18 17.20
C CYS A 364 -11.36 -3.88 18.50
N ALA A 365 -10.59 -4.86 18.92
CA ALA A 365 -10.78 -5.50 20.22
C ALA A 365 -10.06 -4.69 21.30
N ASP A 366 -10.80 -4.22 22.30
CA ASP A 366 -10.25 -3.48 23.41
C ASP A 366 -9.30 -4.35 24.26
N ASN A 367 -8.31 -3.70 24.88
CA ASN A 367 -7.29 -4.37 25.68
C ASN A 367 -6.44 -5.43 24.93
N THR A 368 -6.37 -5.34 23.60
CA THR A 368 -5.52 -6.18 22.75
C THR A 368 -4.42 -5.35 22.06
N LEU A 369 -3.74 -5.96 21.09
CA LEU A 369 -2.78 -5.23 20.25
C LEU A 369 -3.46 -4.18 19.35
N ASP A 370 -4.76 -4.32 19.06
CA ASP A 370 -5.50 -3.40 18.17
C ASP A 370 -5.43 -1.95 18.66
N ASP A 371 -5.50 -1.70 19.96
CA ASP A 371 -5.34 -0.35 20.54
C ASP A 371 -4.01 0.31 20.19
N HIS A 372 -2.95 -0.49 20.19
CA HIS A 372 -1.63 0.01 19.83
C HIS A 372 -1.52 0.24 18.30
N VAL A 373 -1.97 -0.73 17.52
CA VAL A 373 -1.93 -0.65 16.04
C VAL A 373 -2.75 0.55 15.56
N TRP A 374 -3.94 0.77 16.10
CA TRP A 374 -4.79 1.91 15.78
C TRP A 374 -4.06 3.26 15.98
N ARG A 375 -3.53 3.48 17.18
CA ARG A 375 -2.77 4.72 17.50
C ARG A 375 -1.53 4.88 16.64
N MET A 376 -0.83 3.78 16.36
CA MET A 376 0.37 3.78 15.52
C MET A 376 0.02 4.12 14.07
N VAL A 377 -1.04 3.55 13.50
CA VAL A 377 -1.51 3.82 12.13
C VAL A 377 -1.88 5.29 11.99
N GLN A 378 -2.65 5.84 12.93
CA GLN A 378 -3.00 7.26 12.94
C GLN A 378 -1.76 8.17 12.95
N ARG A 379 -0.78 7.87 13.84
CA ARG A 379 0.46 8.64 13.92
C ARG A 379 1.26 8.59 12.62
N LYS A 380 1.40 7.41 12.02
CA LYS A 380 2.11 7.23 10.74
C LYS A 380 1.44 8.00 9.60
N LEU A 381 0.11 7.97 9.51
CA LEU A 381 -0.63 8.73 8.49
C LEU A 381 -0.39 10.23 8.63
N ARG A 382 -0.51 10.78 9.85
CA ARG A 382 -0.21 12.21 10.08
C ARG A 382 1.19 12.59 9.66
N VAL A 383 2.17 11.73 9.88
CA VAL A 383 3.56 11.97 9.50
C VAL A 383 3.71 11.93 7.98
N THR A 384 3.19 10.91 7.31
CA THR A 384 3.34 10.78 5.85
C THR A 384 2.57 11.87 5.10
N ASP A 385 1.36 12.22 5.53
CA ASP A 385 0.59 13.33 4.96
C ASP A 385 1.33 14.66 5.13
N SER A 386 1.88 14.94 6.32
CA SER A 386 2.66 16.17 6.53
C SER A 386 3.92 16.22 5.66
N CYS A 387 4.53 15.09 5.32
CA CYS A 387 5.71 15.03 4.45
C CYS A 387 5.37 15.18 2.95
N LEU A 388 4.18 14.75 2.53
CA LEU A 388 3.75 14.79 1.14
C LEU A 388 2.95 16.06 0.83
N ASP A 389 2.03 16.42 1.72
CA ASP A 389 1.03 17.46 1.50
C ASP A 389 1.34 18.75 2.28
N GLY A 390 2.40 18.76 3.11
CA GLY A 390 2.77 19.89 3.97
C GLY A 390 1.85 20.09 5.17
N ARG A 391 0.73 19.38 5.22
CA ARG A 391 -0.31 19.44 6.27
C ARG A 391 -0.85 18.05 6.56
N SER A 392 -1.50 17.89 7.70
CA SER A 392 -2.11 16.61 8.11
C SER A 392 -3.58 16.84 8.47
N ASP A 393 -4.43 16.77 7.47
CA ASP A 393 -5.87 16.99 7.62
C ASP A 393 -6.68 15.66 7.67
N ARG A 394 -6.01 14.51 7.42
CA ARG A 394 -6.68 13.20 7.46
C ARG A 394 -6.99 12.81 8.90
N LYS A 395 -8.27 12.68 9.19
CA LYS A 395 -8.76 11.95 10.36
C LYS A 395 -8.93 10.47 9.96
N PHE A 396 -8.39 9.60 10.81
CA PHE A 396 -8.51 8.15 10.67
C PHE A 396 -9.43 7.62 11.76
#